data_55985a45a2ae86f4d3dbecef2c0a7ae8
#
_entry.id   55985a45a2ae86f4d3dbecef2c0a7ae8
#
_cell.length_a   1.000
_cell.length_b   1.000
_cell.length_c   1.000
_cell.angle_alpha   90.00
_cell.angle_beta   90.00
_cell.angle_gamma   90.00
#
_symmetry.space_group_name_H-M   'P 1'
#
loop_
_entity.id
_entity.type
_entity.pdbx_description
1 polymer ?
#
loop_
_entity_poly.entity_id
_entity_poly.type
_entity_poly.pdbx_seq_one_letter_code
_entity_poly.pdbx_strand_id
1 'polypeptide(L)'
;MTTNYSKNTNMKITQVILDNLTEQAKASPRLRMNMDLRNSAEDQSQRMLNAIEPGSVVPIHRHRNTSETVVCLRGKLVEEYYDDLERMCTESIVLTPNGQTVALNIPAGQWHTVKALESGTVILEVKDGEYEPIQDCDVLQ
;
A
#
# COMPACT_ATOMS: atom_id res chain seq x y z
N MET A 1 -13.00 -1.30 0.27
CA MET A 1 -13.76 -0.05 0.20
C MET A 1 -12.81 1.13 0.25
N THR A 2 -13.09 2.18 -0.45
CA THR A 2 -12.24 3.37 -0.58
C THR A 2 -13.00 4.61 -0.16
N THR A 3 -12.35 5.47 0.63
CA THR A 3 -12.90 6.77 1.00
C THR A 3 -12.42 7.83 0.02
N ASN A 4 -13.34 8.64 -0.50
CA ASN A 4 -13.02 9.71 -1.44
C ASN A 4 -13.32 11.08 -0.84
N TYR A 5 -12.48 12.05 -1.17
CA TYR A 5 -12.62 13.44 -0.79
C TYR A 5 -12.83 14.30 -2.04
N SER A 6 -13.35 15.50 -1.82
CA SER A 6 -13.50 16.44 -2.91
C SER A 6 -12.14 16.76 -3.53
N LYS A 7 -12.01 16.60 -4.85
CA LYS A 7 -10.77 16.82 -5.58
C LYS A 7 -10.56 18.28 -5.96
N ASN A 8 -11.58 19.13 -5.75
CA ASN A 8 -11.54 20.55 -6.13
C ASN A 8 -11.13 21.45 -4.98
N THR A 9 -10.87 20.91 -3.80
CA THR A 9 -10.48 21.66 -2.62
C THR A 9 -9.09 21.24 -2.16
N ASN A 10 -8.38 22.20 -1.55
CA ASN A 10 -7.11 21.91 -0.91
C ASN A 10 -7.33 20.90 0.22
N MET A 11 -6.61 19.81 0.19
CA MET A 11 -6.72 18.76 1.18
C MET A 11 -5.40 18.59 1.91
N LYS A 12 -5.47 18.63 3.25
CA LYS A 12 -4.31 18.33 4.10
C LYS A 12 -4.44 16.90 4.60
N ILE A 13 -3.36 16.15 4.50
CA ILE A 13 -3.29 14.82 5.08
C ILE A 13 -2.75 14.99 6.50
N THR A 14 -3.63 14.85 7.47
CA THR A 14 -3.33 15.13 8.89
C THR A 14 -3.34 13.85 9.71
N GLN A 15 -2.81 13.92 10.94
CA GLN A 15 -2.87 12.78 11.86
C GLN A 15 -4.31 12.35 12.12
N VAL A 16 -5.27 13.29 12.13
CA VAL A 16 -6.69 12.94 12.31
C VAL A 16 -7.19 12.06 11.17
N ILE A 17 -6.80 12.36 9.93
CA ILE A 17 -7.14 11.52 8.77
C ILE A 17 -6.53 10.13 8.93
N LEU A 18 -5.27 10.04 9.33
CA LEU A 18 -4.61 8.75 9.54
C LEU A 18 -5.28 7.95 10.66
N ASP A 19 -5.69 8.61 11.75
CA ASP A 19 -6.42 7.97 12.84
C ASP A 19 -7.76 7.43 12.37
N ASN A 20 -8.52 8.21 11.63
CA ASN A 20 -9.82 7.79 11.12
C ASN A 20 -9.70 6.60 10.16
N LEU A 21 -8.70 6.62 9.28
CA LEU A 21 -8.45 5.53 8.35
C LEU A 21 -8.04 4.26 9.10
N THR A 22 -7.24 4.40 10.14
CA THR A 22 -6.82 3.29 11.01
C THR A 22 -8.04 2.66 11.71
N GLU A 23 -8.95 3.48 12.24
CA GLU A 23 -10.16 2.95 12.87
C GLU A 23 -11.04 2.19 11.87
N GLN A 24 -11.13 2.67 10.63
CA GLN A 24 -11.85 1.96 9.56
C GLN A 24 -11.15 0.65 9.21
N ALA A 25 -9.81 0.63 9.19
CA ALA A 25 -9.04 -0.59 8.94
C ALA A 25 -9.29 -1.64 10.03
N LYS A 26 -9.29 -1.22 11.30
CA LYS A 26 -9.59 -2.12 12.44
C LYS A 26 -10.98 -2.73 12.35
N ALA A 27 -11.95 -1.99 11.84
CA ALA A 27 -13.33 -2.44 11.70
C ALA A 27 -13.56 -3.27 10.43
N SER A 28 -12.61 -3.29 9.51
CA SER A 28 -12.71 -4.03 8.25
C SER A 28 -12.37 -5.51 8.48
N PRO A 29 -13.12 -6.44 7.85
CA PRO A 29 -12.75 -7.85 7.89
C PRO A 29 -11.35 -8.14 7.34
N ARG A 30 -10.85 -7.29 6.44
CA ARG A 30 -9.53 -7.43 5.86
C ARG A 30 -8.43 -6.77 6.69
N LEU A 31 -8.80 -6.04 7.77
CA LEU A 31 -7.85 -5.31 8.63
C LEU A 31 -7.00 -4.31 7.85
N ARG A 32 -7.57 -3.74 6.79
CA ARG A 32 -6.95 -2.66 6.02
C ARG A 32 -8.01 -1.80 5.34
N MET A 33 -7.65 -0.55 5.06
CA MET A 33 -8.55 0.41 4.42
C MET A 33 -7.72 1.41 3.64
N ASN A 34 -8.12 1.68 2.40
CA ASN A 34 -7.46 2.70 1.59
C ASN A 34 -8.31 3.92 1.37
N MET A 35 -7.62 5.02 1.11
CA MET A 35 -8.20 6.30 0.71
C MET A 35 -7.58 6.68 -0.63
N ASP A 36 -8.42 6.76 -1.66
CA ASP A 36 -8.01 7.10 -3.02
C ASP A 36 -7.77 8.61 -3.13
N LEU A 37 -6.58 8.99 -3.61
CA LEU A 37 -6.21 10.39 -3.78
C LEU A 37 -6.22 10.82 -5.25
N ARG A 38 -6.61 9.93 -6.17
CA ARG A 38 -6.67 10.26 -7.61
C ARG A 38 -7.69 11.35 -7.87
N ASN A 39 -7.43 12.16 -8.90
CA ASN A 39 -8.40 13.19 -9.35
C ASN A 39 -9.59 12.55 -10.05
N SER A 40 -9.39 11.42 -10.72
CA SER A 40 -10.43 10.68 -11.42
C SER A 40 -10.01 9.23 -11.59
N ALA A 41 -10.92 8.38 -12.06
CA ALA A 41 -10.64 6.97 -12.34
C ALA A 41 -9.60 6.79 -13.45
N GLU A 42 -9.47 7.77 -14.34
CA GLU A 42 -8.54 7.74 -15.47
C GLU A 42 -7.20 8.41 -15.16
N ASP A 43 -6.99 8.83 -13.93
CA ASP A 43 -5.76 9.51 -13.53
C ASP A 43 -4.56 8.58 -13.75
N GLN A 44 -3.57 9.07 -14.48
CA GLN A 44 -2.35 8.32 -14.78
C GLN A 44 -1.39 8.25 -13.60
N SER A 45 -1.65 9.00 -12.56
CA SER A 45 -0.86 9.01 -11.34
C SER A 45 -1.68 8.43 -10.21
N GLN A 46 -1.58 7.13 -10.02
CA GLN A 46 -2.28 6.45 -8.92
C GLN A 46 -1.61 6.80 -7.61
N ARG A 47 -2.41 7.19 -6.63
CA ARG A 47 -1.91 7.48 -5.30
C ARG A 47 -3.01 7.23 -4.27
N MET A 48 -2.65 6.57 -3.19
CA MET A 48 -3.58 6.26 -2.12
C MET A 48 -2.89 6.19 -0.76
N LEU A 49 -3.64 6.48 0.28
CA LEU A 49 -3.25 6.11 1.63
C LEU A 49 -3.78 4.71 1.90
N ASN A 50 -3.02 3.91 2.62
CA ASN A 50 -3.44 2.56 2.99
C ASN A 50 -3.10 2.33 4.46
N ALA A 51 -4.14 2.21 5.29
CA ALA A 51 -3.99 1.83 6.69
C ALA A 51 -4.02 0.31 6.77
N ILE A 52 -3.00 -0.28 7.35
CA ILE A 52 -2.84 -1.74 7.44
C ILE A 52 -2.60 -2.10 8.89
N GLU A 53 -3.48 -2.95 9.45
CA GLU A 53 -3.33 -3.44 10.82
C GLU A 53 -2.59 -4.77 10.84
N PRO A 54 -1.91 -5.09 11.95
CA PRO A 54 -1.33 -6.43 12.12
C PRO A 54 -2.39 -7.51 11.96
N GLY A 55 -2.05 -8.58 11.27
CA GLY A 55 -2.99 -9.65 10.94
C GLY A 55 -3.65 -9.51 9.57
N SER A 56 -3.56 -8.36 8.94
CA SER A 56 -4.04 -8.20 7.56
C SER A 56 -3.22 -9.08 6.63
N VAL A 57 -3.91 -9.86 5.80
CA VAL A 57 -3.25 -10.75 4.83
C VAL A 57 -3.36 -10.12 3.44
N VAL A 58 -2.22 -9.71 2.92
CA VAL A 58 -2.11 -9.20 1.54
C VAL A 58 -1.50 -10.31 0.70
N PRO A 59 -2.20 -10.81 -0.33
CA PRO A 59 -1.62 -11.86 -1.19
C PRO A 59 -0.31 -11.41 -1.82
N ILE A 60 0.60 -12.37 -2.05
CA ILE A 60 1.80 -12.10 -2.82
C ILE A 60 1.38 -11.82 -4.25
N HIS A 61 1.72 -10.67 -4.78
CA HIS A 61 1.25 -10.20 -6.08
C HIS A 61 2.32 -9.37 -6.76
N ARG A 62 2.06 -9.04 -8.02
CA ARG A 62 2.89 -8.09 -8.77
C ARG A 62 2.01 -7.13 -9.56
N HIS A 63 2.56 -5.96 -9.83
CA HIS A 63 1.99 -5.03 -10.79
C HIS A 63 2.85 -5.14 -12.06
N ARG A 64 2.28 -5.76 -13.09
CA ARG A 64 3.04 -6.16 -14.28
C ARG A 64 3.64 -4.96 -15.02
N ASN A 65 2.86 -3.89 -15.10
CA ASN A 65 3.17 -2.76 -15.98
C ASN A 65 3.51 -1.46 -15.22
N THR A 66 3.42 -1.45 -13.90
CA THR A 66 3.66 -0.23 -13.13
C THR A 66 4.68 -0.48 -12.03
N SER A 67 5.56 0.49 -11.83
CA SER A 67 6.36 0.54 -10.62
C SER A 67 5.55 1.24 -9.52
N GLU A 68 5.94 1.06 -8.27
CA GLU A 68 5.26 1.72 -7.17
C GLU A 68 6.26 2.24 -6.14
N THR A 69 5.93 3.38 -5.56
CA THR A 69 6.69 3.93 -4.44
C THR A 69 5.82 3.84 -3.20
N VAL A 70 6.36 3.24 -2.16
CA VAL A 70 5.70 3.08 -0.87
C VAL A 70 6.44 3.92 0.16
N VAL A 71 5.71 4.80 0.85
CA VAL A 71 6.27 5.65 1.91
C VAL A 71 5.57 5.33 3.22
N CYS A 72 6.31 4.98 4.24
CA CYS A 72 5.74 4.75 5.57
C CYS A 72 5.53 6.09 6.27
N LEU A 73 4.27 6.50 6.39
CA LEU A 73 3.91 7.76 7.05
C LEU A 73 3.86 7.61 8.55
N ARG A 74 3.46 6.43 9.04
CA ARG A 74 3.28 6.16 10.46
C ARG A 74 3.36 4.66 10.72
N GLY A 75 3.85 4.26 11.88
CA GLY A 75 3.92 2.87 12.28
C GLY A 75 5.15 2.17 11.76
N LYS A 76 5.00 0.89 11.45
CA LYS A 76 6.10 0.04 11.04
C LYS A 76 5.57 -1.12 10.21
N LEU A 77 6.18 -1.37 9.07
CA LEU A 77 5.78 -2.47 8.21
C LEU A 77 6.99 -3.21 7.67
N VAL A 78 6.77 -4.40 7.17
CA VAL A 78 7.77 -5.14 6.41
C VAL A 78 7.23 -5.39 5.01
N GLU A 79 8.05 -5.07 4.00
CA GLU A 79 7.81 -5.41 2.62
C GLU A 79 8.63 -6.65 2.31
N GLU A 80 8.01 -7.66 1.71
CA GLU A 80 8.68 -8.92 1.38
C GLU A 80 8.66 -9.12 -0.13
N TYR A 81 9.82 -9.38 -0.71
CA TYR A 81 9.98 -9.69 -2.13
C TYR A 81 10.07 -11.20 -2.33
N TYR A 82 9.48 -11.68 -3.40
CA TYR A 82 9.46 -13.10 -3.74
C TYR A 82 9.93 -13.32 -5.17
N ASP A 83 10.51 -14.50 -5.37
CA ASP A 83 10.84 -14.97 -6.71
C ASP A 83 9.68 -15.84 -7.20
N ASP A 84 9.35 -15.72 -8.48
CA ASP A 84 8.19 -16.37 -9.08
C ASP A 84 8.42 -17.85 -9.40
N LEU A 85 9.67 -18.26 -9.55
CA LEU A 85 10.02 -19.64 -9.88
C LEU A 85 9.99 -20.54 -8.66
N GLU A 86 10.62 -20.11 -7.58
CA GLU A 86 10.76 -20.91 -6.36
C GLU A 86 9.78 -20.51 -5.28
N ARG A 87 9.08 -19.36 -5.46
CA ARG A 87 8.15 -18.79 -4.48
C ARG A 87 8.80 -18.55 -3.13
N MET A 88 10.06 -18.19 -3.15
CA MET A 88 10.87 -17.93 -1.95
C MET A 88 10.99 -16.44 -1.72
N CYS A 89 10.95 -16.07 -0.44
CA CYS A 89 11.24 -14.70 -0.03
C CYS A 89 12.73 -14.42 -0.26
N THR A 90 13.02 -13.46 -1.12
CA THR A 90 14.38 -13.10 -1.47
C THR A 90 14.90 -11.92 -0.67
N GLU A 91 13.98 -11.10 -0.15
CA GLU A 91 14.35 -9.92 0.63
C GLU A 91 13.20 -9.50 1.52
N SER A 92 13.51 -9.06 2.74
CA SER A 92 12.57 -8.45 3.68
C SER A 92 13.10 -7.08 4.07
N ILE A 93 12.27 -6.05 3.87
CA ILE A 93 12.67 -4.66 4.13
C ILE A 93 11.69 -4.05 5.13
N VAL A 94 12.21 -3.58 6.26
CA VAL A 94 11.39 -2.91 7.28
C VAL A 94 11.35 -1.41 6.99
N LEU A 95 10.15 -0.87 6.92
CA LEU A 95 9.91 0.57 6.72
C LEU A 95 9.28 1.16 7.97
N THR A 96 9.83 2.28 8.43
CA THR A 96 9.26 3.07 9.53
C THR A 96 9.73 4.52 9.40
N PRO A 97 8.92 5.51 9.78
CA PRO A 97 9.31 6.91 9.63
C PRO A 97 10.56 7.28 10.44
N ASN A 98 10.81 6.56 11.52
CA ASN A 98 11.92 6.85 12.43
C ASN A 98 13.11 5.92 12.25
N GLY A 99 13.05 5.04 11.26
CA GLY A 99 14.13 4.08 11.01
C GLY A 99 15.03 4.49 9.87
N GLN A 100 15.92 3.58 9.50
CA GLN A 100 16.86 3.81 8.43
C GLN A 100 16.19 3.85 7.06
N THR A 101 15.19 2.99 6.84
CA THR A 101 14.46 2.91 5.58
C THR A 101 13.04 3.44 5.78
N VAL A 102 12.70 4.53 5.12
CA VAL A 102 11.40 5.19 5.26
C VAL A 102 10.49 4.96 4.07
N ALA A 103 11.06 4.60 2.94
CA ALA A 103 10.34 4.45 1.68
C ALA A 103 11.03 3.42 0.81
N LEU A 104 10.30 2.90 -0.18
CA LEU A 104 10.79 1.86 -1.06
C LEU A 104 10.23 2.08 -2.45
N ASN A 105 11.08 1.93 -3.47
CA ASN A 105 10.65 1.95 -4.85
C ASN A 105 10.64 0.52 -5.38
N ILE A 106 9.45 0.02 -5.72
CA ILE A 106 9.25 -1.37 -6.15
C ILE A 106 9.13 -1.39 -7.66
N PRO A 107 10.04 -2.08 -8.38
CA PRO A 107 9.97 -2.11 -9.85
C PRO A 107 8.76 -2.88 -10.35
N ALA A 108 8.33 -2.55 -11.57
CA ALA A 108 7.28 -3.29 -12.25
C ALA A 108 7.65 -4.77 -12.34
N GLY A 109 6.68 -5.63 -12.10
CA GLY A 109 6.87 -7.09 -12.19
C GLY A 109 7.43 -7.76 -10.93
N GLN A 110 7.84 -6.99 -9.93
CA GLN A 110 8.36 -7.56 -8.68
C GLN A 110 7.23 -8.18 -7.86
N TRP A 111 7.34 -9.47 -7.57
CA TRP A 111 6.44 -10.16 -6.64
C TRP A 111 6.71 -9.68 -5.23
N HIS A 112 5.65 -9.27 -4.53
CA HIS A 112 5.78 -8.72 -3.18
C HIS A 112 4.51 -8.85 -2.36
N THR A 113 4.66 -8.69 -1.07
CA THR A 113 3.57 -8.50 -0.11
C THR A 113 4.03 -7.58 1.01
N VAL A 114 3.09 -7.12 1.81
CA VAL A 114 3.35 -6.22 2.93
C VAL A 114 2.63 -6.73 4.16
N LYS A 115 3.26 -6.54 5.34
CA LYS A 115 2.68 -6.86 6.64
C LYS A 115 2.94 -5.73 7.60
N ALA A 116 1.90 -5.29 8.30
CA ALA A 116 2.07 -4.31 9.36
C ALA A 116 2.65 -4.99 10.60
N LEU A 117 3.66 -4.37 11.20
CA LEU A 117 4.27 -4.83 12.44
C LEU A 117 3.74 -4.10 13.67
N GLU A 118 3.09 -2.96 13.47
CA GLU A 118 2.49 -2.16 14.54
C GLU A 118 1.08 -1.73 14.16
N SER A 119 0.21 -1.61 15.15
CA SER A 119 -1.11 -1.01 14.96
C SER A 119 -0.96 0.48 14.62
N GLY A 120 -1.82 0.98 13.76
CA GLY A 120 -1.79 2.37 13.33
C GLY A 120 -0.86 2.63 12.16
N THR A 121 -0.35 1.59 11.51
CA THR A 121 0.52 1.72 10.34
C THR A 121 -0.26 2.28 9.16
N VAL A 122 0.26 3.34 8.57
CA VAL A 122 -0.31 3.96 7.36
C VAL A 122 0.82 4.24 6.38
N ILE A 123 0.59 3.84 5.13
CA ILE A 123 1.53 4.07 4.04
C ILE A 123 0.89 4.92 2.96
N LEU A 124 1.72 5.64 2.22
CA LEU A 124 1.35 6.27 0.95
C LEU A 124 1.89 5.39 -0.16
N GLU A 125 1.01 4.95 -1.05
CA GLU A 125 1.37 4.18 -2.23
C GLU A 125 1.14 5.04 -3.47
N VAL A 126 2.15 5.11 -4.33
CA VAL A 126 2.09 5.87 -5.58
C VAL A 126 2.51 4.94 -6.72
N LYS A 127 1.71 4.89 -7.77
CA LYS A 127 1.99 4.06 -8.95
C LYS A 127 1.91 4.91 -10.21
N ASP A 128 2.75 4.61 -11.18
CA ASP A 128 2.69 5.23 -12.50
C ASP A 128 1.68 4.50 -13.36
N GLY A 129 0.91 5.24 -14.14
CA GLY A 129 -0.08 4.70 -15.05
C GLY A 129 -1.48 4.60 -14.45
N GLU A 130 -2.45 4.36 -15.32
CA GLU A 130 -3.84 4.23 -14.96
C GLU A 130 -4.08 2.93 -14.19
N TYR A 131 -5.05 2.93 -13.27
CA TYR A 131 -5.41 1.74 -12.51
C TYR A 131 -5.88 0.60 -13.41
N GLU A 132 -5.30 -0.57 -13.20
CA GLU A 132 -5.72 -1.83 -13.81
C GLU A 132 -5.93 -2.85 -12.70
N PRO A 133 -7.08 -3.56 -12.69
CA PRO A 133 -7.28 -4.63 -11.70
C PRO A 133 -6.22 -5.72 -11.83
N ILE A 134 -5.77 -6.25 -10.70
CA ILE A 134 -4.83 -7.37 -10.68
C ILE A 134 -5.53 -8.61 -11.24
N GLN A 135 -4.84 -9.29 -12.17
CA GLN A 135 -5.32 -10.54 -12.74
C GLN A 135 -4.82 -11.73 -11.93
N ASP A 136 -5.50 -12.88 -12.06
CA ASP A 136 -5.15 -14.09 -11.31
C ASP A 136 -3.70 -14.53 -11.56
N CYS A 137 -3.19 -14.33 -12.77
CA CYS A 137 -1.80 -14.69 -13.11
C CYS A 137 -0.77 -13.79 -12.42
N ASP A 138 -1.20 -12.69 -11.82
CA ASP A 138 -0.33 -11.76 -11.09
C ASP A 138 -0.48 -11.87 -9.57
N VAL A 139 -1.04 -12.99 -9.10
CA VAL A 139 -1.17 -13.35 -7.68
C VAL A 139 -0.59 -14.73 -7.49
N LEU A 140 0.31 -14.91 -6.53
CA LEU A 140 0.81 -16.23 -6.15
C LEU A 140 -0.14 -16.88 -5.16
N GLN A 141 -0.46 -18.14 -5.41
CA GLN A 141 -1.33 -18.93 -4.56
C GLN A 141 -0.54 -19.66 -3.47
#